data_b0804ef29800cb8737ca0670a30dffe5
#
_entry.id   b0804ef29800cb8737ca0670a30dffe5
#
_cell.length_a   1.000
_cell.length_b   1.000
_cell.length_c   1.000
_cell.angle_alpha   90.00
_cell.angle_beta   90.00
_cell.angle_gamma   90.00
#
_symmetry.space_group_name_H-M   'P 1'
#
loop_
_entity.id
_entity.type
_entity.pdbx_description
1 polymer ?
#
loop_
_entity_poly.entity_id
_entity_poly.type
_entity_poly.pdbx_seq_one_letter_code
_entity_poly.pdbx_strand_id
1 'polypeptide(L)'
;MAKLKRAFECKNCGHIQNVWAGQCPDCGKWGTLIEKTIKNERTSSKENSLDFENEARLLKEVKLDESERIKSSFEEFDRAIGGGLVRDSVSILTARPGAGKSTLLLQLSSSYAKDGFKVMYVSGEESESQIKSRADRIIGEISKNIWILSTNSMDLAEIEIKKKDADIVILDSIQTFFLNEFDNKQGSPTQTIECANKCVDLAKNPEKKRAFIMVGHMNKSGEMAGLRTL
;
A
#
# COMPACT_ATOMS: atom_id res chain seq x y z
N MET A 1 20.17 14.75 0.01
CA MET A 1 21.57 14.47 -0.39
C MET A 1 22.04 13.26 0.43
N ALA A 2 22.24 12.11 -0.19
CA ALA A 2 22.71 10.89 0.49
C ALA A 2 24.17 11.08 0.90
N LYS A 3 24.48 10.94 2.21
CA LYS A 3 25.85 10.97 2.70
C LYS A 3 26.56 9.68 2.25
N LEU A 4 27.49 9.81 1.33
CA LEU A 4 28.43 8.75 0.96
C LEU A 4 29.29 8.41 2.18
N LYS A 5 29.22 7.19 2.68
CA LYS A 5 30.14 6.70 3.72
C LYS A 5 31.39 6.15 3.03
N ARG A 6 32.56 6.65 3.44
CA ARG A 6 33.84 6.12 3.01
C ARG A 6 34.16 4.87 3.83
N ALA A 7 34.65 3.82 3.19
CA ALA A 7 35.19 2.66 3.85
C ALA A 7 36.52 2.26 3.18
N PHE A 8 37.32 1.48 3.90
CA PHE A 8 38.64 1.04 3.44
C PHE A 8 38.68 -0.49 3.42
N GLU A 9 38.97 -1.06 2.27
CA GLU A 9 39.09 -2.49 2.05
C GLU A 9 40.56 -2.90 1.92
N CYS A 10 40.96 -3.95 2.61
CA CYS A 10 42.30 -4.51 2.51
C CYS A 10 42.42 -5.36 1.26
N LYS A 11 43.34 -5.03 0.34
CA LYS A 11 43.63 -5.79 -0.88
C LYS A 11 44.14 -7.21 -0.62
N ASN A 12 44.63 -7.49 0.57
CA ASN A 12 45.21 -8.80 0.89
C ASN A 12 44.23 -9.79 1.49
N CYS A 13 43.35 -9.34 2.40
CA CYS A 13 42.41 -10.22 3.13
C CYS A 13 40.96 -9.86 2.98
N GLY A 14 40.62 -8.75 2.30
CA GLY A 14 39.23 -8.32 2.12
C GLY A 14 38.61 -7.64 3.34
N HIS A 15 39.35 -7.46 4.44
CA HIS A 15 38.83 -6.79 5.64
C HIS A 15 38.37 -5.36 5.34
N ILE A 16 37.16 -4.99 5.80
CA ILE A 16 36.57 -3.66 5.57
C ILE A 16 36.45 -2.92 6.89
N GLN A 17 36.91 -1.66 6.92
CA GLN A 17 36.78 -0.77 8.07
C GLN A 17 36.40 0.67 7.67
N ASN A 18 35.84 1.43 8.59
CA ASN A 18 35.34 2.78 8.35
C ASN A 18 36.40 3.90 8.46
N VAL A 19 37.57 3.57 8.98
CA VAL A 19 38.66 4.52 9.23
C VAL A 19 39.92 4.01 8.57
N TRP A 20 40.65 4.90 7.90
CA TRP A 20 41.93 4.52 7.31
C TRP A 20 42.98 4.21 8.38
N ALA A 21 43.71 3.16 8.20
CA ALA A 21 44.86 2.79 9.01
C ALA A 21 46.04 2.39 8.12
N GLY A 22 47.26 2.68 8.57
CA GLY A 22 48.47 2.28 7.82
C GLY A 22 48.69 0.78 7.75
N GLN A 23 48.18 0.03 8.73
CA GLN A 23 48.26 -1.41 8.85
C GLN A 23 46.87 -2.03 8.91
N CYS A 24 46.64 -3.12 8.21
CA CYS A 24 45.39 -3.86 8.31
C CYS A 24 45.29 -4.56 9.67
N PRO A 25 44.22 -4.35 10.47
CA PRO A 25 44.09 -4.96 11.80
C PRO A 25 43.89 -6.49 11.74
N ASP A 26 43.40 -7.00 10.62
CA ASP A 26 43.10 -8.43 10.46
C ASP A 26 44.29 -9.24 9.99
N CYS A 27 44.98 -8.81 8.93
CA CYS A 27 46.13 -9.56 8.36
C CYS A 27 47.48 -8.97 8.70
N GLY A 28 47.58 -7.83 9.40
CA GLY A 28 48.83 -7.21 9.82
C GLY A 28 49.69 -6.60 8.71
N LYS A 29 49.27 -6.61 7.45
CA LYS A 29 50.07 -6.07 6.34
C LYS A 29 49.91 -4.56 6.25
N TRP A 30 50.99 -3.88 5.95
CA TRP A 30 51.08 -2.43 5.82
C TRP A 30 50.71 -1.98 4.40
N GLY A 31 50.04 -0.79 4.30
CA GLY A 31 49.78 -0.14 3.01
C GLY A 31 48.77 -0.89 2.11
N THR A 32 47.97 -1.79 2.68
CA THR A 32 47.04 -2.64 1.92
C THR A 32 45.58 -2.11 1.94
N LEU A 33 45.26 -1.07 2.71
CA LEU A 33 43.93 -0.48 2.81
C LEU A 33 43.74 0.55 1.70
N ILE A 34 42.75 0.33 0.85
CA ILE A 34 42.35 1.24 -0.23
C ILE A 34 40.96 1.79 0.05
N GLU A 35 40.73 3.08 -0.27
CA GLU A 35 39.43 3.70 -0.15
C GLU A 35 38.45 3.05 -1.13
N LYS A 36 37.33 2.59 -0.59
CA LYS A 36 36.21 2.05 -1.36
C LYS A 36 34.95 2.84 -0.99
N THR A 37 34.35 3.46 -1.98
CA THR A 37 33.07 4.14 -1.78
C THR A 37 32.00 3.06 -1.68
N ILE A 38 31.51 2.79 -0.46
CA ILE A 38 30.36 1.92 -0.29
C ILE A 38 29.11 2.79 -0.51
N LYS A 39 28.43 2.58 -1.62
CA LYS A 39 27.02 2.95 -1.71
C LYS A 39 26.31 2.09 -0.67
N ASN A 40 25.65 2.69 0.29
CA ASN A 40 24.75 1.94 1.15
C ASN A 40 23.71 1.28 0.24
N GLU A 41 23.93 0.05 -0.09
CA GLU A 41 22.88 -0.87 -0.45
C GLU A 41 22.06 -1.14 0.81
N ARG A 42 21.26 -0.15 1.22
CA ARG A 42 20.04 -0.49 1.90
C ARG A 42 19.31 -1.34 0.88
N THR A 43 19.15 -2.58 1.21
CA THR A 43 18.39 -3.59 0.49
C THR A 43 17.07 -3.03 -0.06
N SER A 44 17.14 -2.32 -1.16
CA SER A 44 16.11 -2.25 -2.16
C SER A 44 16.61 -3.14 -3.28
N SER A 45 16.49 -4.44 -3.08
CA SER A 45 16.49 -5.41 -4.16
C SER A 45 15.20 -5.21 -4.97
N LYS A 46 15.18 -4.12 -5.70
CA LYS A 46 14.58 -3.98 -7.00
C LYS A 46 15.63 -3.24 -7.82
N GLU A 47 16.57 -3.99 -8.40
CA GLU A 47 17.05 -3.61 -9.70
C GLU A 47 15.78 -3.34 -10.49
N ASN A 48 15.58 -2.05 -10.82
CA ASN A 48 14.74 -1.73 -11.95
C ASN A 48 15.43 -2.40 -13.14
N SER A 49 15.12 -3.68 -13.39
CA SER A 49 15.05 -4.15 -14.74
C SER A 49 14.07 -3.18 -15.39
N LEU A 50 14.60 -2.21 -16.13
CA LEU A 50 13.83 -1.50 -17.11
C LEU A 50 13.27 -2.62 -17.99
N ASP A 51 12.06 -3.06 -17.68
CA ASP A 51 11.32 -3.95 -18.55
C ASP A 51 11.13 -3.20 -19.85
N PHE A 52 11.98 -3.47 -20.84
CA PHE A 52 11.89 -2.95 -22.19
C PHE A 52 10.58 -3.37 -22.90
N GLU A 53 9.67 -4.03 -22.18
CA GLU A 53 8.34 -4.41 -22.66
C GLU A 53 7.32 -3.26 -22.63
N ASN A 54 7.60 -2.15 -21.95
CA ASN A 54 6.70 -1.01 -21.84
C ASN A 54 7.10 0.12 -22.81
N GLU A 55 6.99 -0.12 -24.10
CA GLU A 55 7.08 0.94 -25.09
C GLU A 55 5.80 1.78 -25.15
N ALA A 56 5.96 3.10 -25.36
CA ALA A 56 4.82 3.98 -25.57
C ALA A 56 4.06 3.55 -26.83
N ARG A 57 2.76 3.33 -26.71
CA ARG A 57 1.88 2.92 -27.81
C ARG A 57 0.91 4.04 -28.16
N LEU A 58 0.51 4.11 -29.41
CA LEU A 58 -0.56 5.02 -29.81
C LEU A 58 -1.85 4.61 -29.09
N LEU A 59 -2.53 5.57 -28.46
CA LEU A 59 -3.76 5.32 -27.70
C LEU A 59 -4.82 4.56 -28.54
N LYS A 60 -4.94 4.85 -29.83
CA LYS A 60 -5.87 4.16 -30.73
C LYS A 60 -5.54 2.67 -30.96
N GLU A 61 -4.29 2.24 -30.66
CA GLU A 61 -3.82 0.86 -30.85
C GLU A 61 -3.88 0.05 -29.56
N VAL A 62 -4.13 0.73 -28.42
CA VAL A 62 -4.33 0.07 -27.14
C VAL A 62 -5.66 -0.66 -27.21
N LYS A 63 -5.61 -1.99 -27.19
CA LYS A 63 -6.80 -2.79 -27.01
C LYS A 63 -7.31 -2.54 -25.59
N LEU A 64 -8.57 -2.13 -25.47
CA LEU A 64 -9.25 -2.14 -24.19
C LEU A 64 -9.27 -3.61 -23.76
N ASP A 65 -8.52 -3.96 -22.74
CA ASP A 65 -8.90 -5.07 -21.90
C ASP A 65 -10.28 -4.65 -21.39
N GLU A 66 -11.33 -5.35 -21.78
CA GLU A 66 -12.66 -5.16 -21.20
C GLU A 66 -12.59 -5.65 -19.76
N SER A 67 -11.79 -4.98 -18.95
CA SER A 67 -11.77 -5.16 -17.52
C SER A 67 -13.14 -4.73 -17.06
N GLU A 68 -14.03 -5.71 -16.98
CA GLU A 68 -15.40 -5.53 -16.53
C GLU A 68 -15.34 -4.70 -15.25
N ARG A 69 -15.93 -3.52 -15.31
CA ARG A 69 -16.11 -2.70 -14.12
C ARG A 69 -16.94 -3.50 -13.14
N ILE A 70 -16.45 -3.61 -11.92
CA ILE A 70 -17.16 -4.26 -10.84
C ILE A 70 -18.27 -3.31 -10.40
N LYS A 71 -19.50 -3.66 -10.75
CA LYS A 71 -20.68 -2.87 -10.37
C LYS A 71 -21.11 -3.19 -8.95
N SER A 72 -21.68 -2.22 -8.29
CA SER A 72 -22.36 -2.39 -7.01
C SER A 72 -23.87 -2.36 -7.22
N SER A 73 -24.65 -2.61 -6.16
CA SER A 73 -26.11 -2.40 -6.18
C SER A 73 -26.49 -0.91 -5.98
N PHE A 74 -25.51 0.00 -5.97
CA PHE A 74 -25.68 1.43 -5.72
C PHE A 74 -25.39 2.22 -6.99
N GLU A 75 -26.40 2.44 -7.82
CA GLU A 75 -26.26 3.10 -9.12
C GLU A 75 -25.58 4.48 -9.04
N GLU A 76 -25.91 5.28 -8.01
CA GLU A 76 -25.31 6.60 -7.82
C GLU A 76 -23.81 6.52 -7.48
N PHE A 77 -23.42 5.52 -6.69
CA PHE A 77 -22.00 5.28 -6.43
C PHE A 77 -21.27 4.85 -7.70
N ASP A 78 -21.83 3.88 -8.42
CA ASP A 78 -21.25 3.41 -9.67
C ASP A 78 -21.15 4.53 -10.71
N ARG A 79 -22.19 5.39 -10.82
CA ARG A 79 -22.18 6.57 -11.68
C ARG A 79 -21.05 7.53 -11.32
N ALA A 80 -20.87 7.79 -10.01
CA ALA A 80 -19.84 8.72 -9.53
C ALA A 80 -18.41 8.25 -9.86
N ILE A 81 -18.17 6.92 -9.87
CA ILE A 81 -16.87 6.34 -10.22
C ILE A 81 -16.75 5.89 -11.69
N GLY A 82 -17.67 6.36 -12.53
CA GLY A 82 -17.64 6.11 -13.98
C GLY A 82 -18.14 4.74 -14.41
N GLY A 83 -19.08 4.15 -13.67
CA GLY A 83 -19.79 2.92 -14.03
C GLY A 83 -19.33 1.66 -13.30
N GLY A 84 -18.69 1.83 -12.13
CA GLY A 84 -18.23 0.74 -11.26
C GLY A 84 -16.72 0.77 -11.00
N LEU A 85 -16.26 -0.02 -10.03
CA LEU A 85 -14.83 -0.13 -9.69
C LEU A 85 -14.05 -0.78 -10.84
N VAL A 86 -12.91 -0.22 -11.14
CA VAL A 86 -11.95 -0.83 -12.09
C VAL A 86 -10.99 -1.73 -11.31
N ARG A 87 -10.74 -2.95 -11.78
CA ARG A 87 -9.65 -3.76 -11.27
C ARG A 87 -8.35 -3.00 -11.49
N ASP A 88 -7.38 -3.12 -10.58
CA ASP A 88 -6.12 -2.35 -10.56
C ASP A 88 -6.25 -0.85 -10.20
N SER A 89 -7.42 -0.42 -9.75
CA SER A 89 -7.64 0.96 -9.32
C SER A 89 -7.52 1.14 -7.81
N VAL A 90 -7.13 2.35 -7.42
CA VAL A 90 -7.15 2.82 -6.04
C VAL A 90 -8.03 4.06 -5.98
N SER A 91 -9.13 3.97 -5.26
CA SER A 91 -10.09 5.06 -5.07
C SER A 91 -10.00 5.60 -3.64
N ILE A 92 -10.13 6.91 -3.48
CA ILE A 92 -10.15 7.54 -2.16
C ILE A 92 -11.54 8.10 -1.90
N LEU A 93 -12.17 7.61 -0.83
CA LEU A 93 -13.46 8.11 -0.33
C LEU A 93 -13.22 9.11 0.79
N THR A 94 -13.58 10.36 0.58
CA THR A 94 -13.45 11.41 1.59
C THR A 94 -14.79 12.03 1.89
N ALA A 95 -15.05 12.30 3.15
CA ALA A 95 -16.21 13.08 3.59
C ALA A 95 -15.97 13.60 5.01
N ARG A 96 -16.81 14.54 5.46
CA ARG A 96 -16.80 15.03 6.84
C ARG A 96 -17.05 13.88 7.83
N PRO A 97 -16.53 13.96 9.07
CA PRO A 97 -16.91 13.03 10.13
C PRO A 97 -18.42 12.90 10.26
N GLY A 98 -18.93 11.71 10.49
CA GLY A 98 -20.38 11.47 10.61
C GLY A 98 -21.17 11.41 9.30
N ALA A 99 -20.55 11.61 8.14
CA ALA A 99 -21.24 11.56 6.83
C ALA A 99 -21.63 10.14 6.35
N GLY A 100 -21.44 9.12 7.17
CA GLY A 100 -21.85 7.76 6.82
C GLY A 100 -20.85 6.95 5.98
N LYS A 101 -19.57 7.36 5.88
CA LYS A 101 -18.54 6.64 5.10
C LYS A 101 -18.50 5.13 5.41
N SER A 102 -18.27 4.78 6.67
CA SER A 102 -18.13 3.36 7.08
C SER A 102 -19.45 2.58 6.90
N THR A 103 -20.61 3.25 6.97
CA THR A 103 -21.92 2.65 6.63
C THR A 103 -21.99 2.30 5.15
N LEU A 104 -21.67 3.25 4.28
CA LEU A 104 -21.62 3.04 2.83
C LEU A 104 -20.65 1.92 2.46
N LEU A 105 -19.45 1.91 3.06
CA LEU A 105 -18.44 0.90 2.77
C LEU A 105 -18.88 -0.52 3.17
N LEU A 106 -19.57 -0.68 4.29
CA LEU A 106 -20.15 -1.97 4.67
C LEU A 106 -21.25 -2.40 3.70
N GLN A 107 -22.11 -1.49 3.25
CA GLN A 107 -23.13 -1.77 2.25
C GLN A 107 -22.51 -2.17 0.90
N LEU A 108 -21.49 -1.45 0.45
CA LEU A 108 -20.72 -1.79 -0.76
C LEU A 108 -20.04 -3.16 -0.62
N SER A 109 -19.42 -3.44 0.54
CA SER A 109 -18.84 -4.76 0.84
C SER A 109 -19.86 -5.87 0.69
N SER A 110 -21.07 -5.67 1.20
CA SER A 110 -22.16 -6.64 1.09
C SER A 110 -22.60 -6.84 -0.36
N SER A 111 -22.73 -5.75 -1.12
CA SER A 111 -23.09 -5.79 -2.52
C SER A 111 -22.09 -6.62 -3.32
N TYR A 112 -20.82 -6.24 -3.29
CA TYR A 112 -19.77 -6.94 -4.02
C TYR A 112 -19.62 -8.42 -3.59
N ALA A 113 -19.76 -8.70 -2.30
CA ALA A 113 -19.64 -10.07 -1.81
C ALA A 113 -20.81 -10.98 -2.21
N LYS A 114 -22.00 -10.42 -2.43
CA LYS A 114 -23.17 -11.13 -2.99
C LYS A 114 -22.94 -11.52 -4.44
N ASP A 115 -22.22 -10.68 -5.19
CA ASP A 115 -21.84 -10.95 -6.57
C ASP A 115 -20.61 -11.87 -6.70
N GLY A 116 -20.16 -12.45 -5.57
CA GLY A 116 -19.11 -13.46 -5.52
C GLY A 116 -17.71 -12.92 -5.33
N PHE A 117 -17.50 -11.60 -5.27
CA PHE A 117 -16.18 -11.02 -5.01
C PHE A 117 -15.74 -11.24 -3.56
N LYS A 118 -14.45 -11.49 -3.39
CA LYS A 118 -13.81 -11.58 -2.08
C LYS A 118 -13.46 -10.18 -1.58
N VAL A 119 -14.12 -9.74 -0.53
CA VAL A 119 -13.95 -8.40 0.04
C VAL A 119 -13.18 -8.49 1.35
N MET A 120 -12.08 -7.73 1.47
CA MET A 120 -11.32 -7.56 2.71
C MET A 120 -11.54 -6.14 3.24
N TYR A 121 -12.17 -6.03 4.41
CA TYR A 121 -12.33 -4.78 5.14
C TYR A 121 -11.27 -4.69 6.23
N VAL A 122 -10.34 -3.76 6.10
CA VAL A 122 -9.26 -3.53 7.08
C VAL A 122 -9.53 -2.22 7.79
N SER A 123 -9.63 -2.27 9.10
CA SER A 123 -9.86 -1.09 9.94
C SER A 123 -8.68 -0.84 10.88
N GLY A 124 -8.17 0.39 10.85
CA GLY A 124 -7.21 0.88 11.83
C GLY A 124 -7.84 1.65 12.99
N GLU A 125 -9.17 1.79 13.01
CA GLU A 125 -9.87 2.62 14.00
C GLU A 125 -10.82 1.81 14.87
N GLU A 126 -11.51 0.83 14.30
CA GLU A 126 -12.56 0.08 14.98
C GLU A 126 -12.17 -1.38 15.17
N SER A 127 -12.60 -1.96 16.27
CA SER A 127 -12.45 -3.39 16.51
C SER A 127 -13.41 -4.22 15.63
N GLU A 128 -13.07 -5.47 15.41
CA GLU A 128 -13.90 -6.41 14.63
C GLU A 128 -15.31 -6.53 15.20
N SER A 129 -15.47 -6.50 16.53
CA SER A 129 -16.77 -6.57 17.20
C SER A 129 -17.63 -5.32 16.93
N GLN A 130 -17.03 -4.13 16.87
CA GLN A 130 -17.74 -2.89 16.54
C GLN A 130 -18.22 -2.90 15.08
N ILE A 131 -17.35 -3.31 14.17
CA ILE A 131 -17.69 -3.43 12.75
C ILE A 131 -18.77 -4.50 12.56
N LYS A 132 -18.65 -5.66 13.22
CA LYS A 132 -19.66 -6.73 13.17
C LYS A 132 -21.02 -6.26 13.67
N SER A 133 -21.07 -5.60 14.83
CA SER A 133 -22.32 -5.04 15.37
C SER A 133 -22.98 -4.03 14.44
N ARG A 134 -22.18 -3.22 13.75
CA ARG A 134 -22.68 -2.27 12.73
C ARG A 134 -23.18 -3.02 11.50
N ALA A 135 -22.43 -4.02 11.02
CA ALA A 135 -22.81 -4.82 9.87
C ALA A 135 -24.14 -5.54 10.09
N ASP A 136 -24.36 -6.14 11.25
CA ASP A 136 -25.62 -6.80 11.60
C ASP A 136 -26.85 -5.87 11.51
N ARG A 137 -26.68 -4.59 11.85
CA ARG A 137 -27.76 -3.60 11.76
C ARG A 137 -28.03 -3.11 10.33
N ILE A 138 -27.03 -3.10 9.47
CA ILE A 138 -27.07 -2.43 8.17
C ILE A 138 -27.28 -3.41 7.03
N ILE A 139 -26.64 -4.57 7.09
CA ILE A 139 -26.55 -5.51 5.96
C ILE A 139 -27.58 -6.61 6.05
N GLY A 140 -27.99 -7.00 7.27
CA GLY A 140 -28.83 -8.17 7.51
C GLY A 140 -27.99 -9.47 7.36
N GLU A 141 -28.13 -10.18 6.26
CA GLU A 141 -27.36 -11.39 5.99
C GLU A 141 -25.95 -11.03 5.50
N ILE A 142 -24.93 -11.47 6.25
CA ILE A 142 -23.52 -11.22 5.93
C ILE A 142 -22.97 -12.38 5.10
N SER A 143 -22.47 -12.07 3.91
CA SER A 143 -21.86 -13.04 3.01
C SER A 143 -20.57 -13.62 3.60
N LYS A 144 -20.32 -14.91 3.32
CA LYS A 144 -19.06 -15.60 3.64
C LYS A 144 -17.82 -15.06 2.90
N ASN A 145 -18.02 -14.20 1.92
CA ASN A 145 -16.97 -13.58 1.12
C ASN A 145 -16.50 -12.23 1.66
N ILE A 146 -16.89 -11.87 2.90
CA ILE A 146 -16.42 -10.65 3.59
C ILE A 146 -15.49 -11.07 4.74
N TRP A 147 -14.27 -10.61 4.71
CA TRP A 147 -13.31 -10.72 5.81
C TRP A 147 -13.07 -9.37 6.45
N ILE A 148 -12.89 -9.38 7.76
CA ILE A 148 -12.56 -8.21 8.56
C ILE A 148 -11.21 -8.43 9.21
N LEU A 149 -10.39 -7.38 9.23
CA LEU A 149 -9.13 -7.33 9.94
C LEU A 149 -9.01 -6.00 10.68
N SER A 150 -8.82 -6.04 12.00
CA SER A 150 -8.55 -4.86 12.81
C SER A 150 -7.05 -4.77 13.08
N THR A 151 -6.37 -3.87 12.36
CA THR A 151 -4.93 -3.65 12.49
C THR A 151 -4.52 -2.29 11.92
N ASN A 152 -3.45 -1.73 12.47
CA ASN A 152 -2.79 -0.53 11.95
C ASN A 152 -1.53 -0.87 11.13
N SER A 153 -1.08 -2.14 11.15
CA SER A 153 0.07 -2.59 10.39
C SER A 153 -0.32 -2.87 8.93
N MET A 154 0.24 -2.08 8.01
CA MET A 154 0.07 -2.31 6.57
C MET A 154 0.76 -3.61 6.12
N ASP A 155 1.86 -3.99 6.78
CA ASP A 155 2.57 -5.25 6.52
C ASP A 155 1.66 -6.45 6.81
N LEU A 156 0.97 -6.44 7.95
CA LEU A 156 0.01 -7.48 8.31
C LEU A 156 -1.20 -7.49 7.36
N ALA A 157 -1.70 -6.30 7.02
CA ALA A 157 -2.80 -6.17 6.06
C ALA A 157 -2.42 -6.80 4.70
N GLU A 158 -1.23 -6.52 4.17
CA GLU A 158 -0.73 -7.13 2.93
C GLU A 158 -0.73 -8.65 2.98
N ILE A 159 -0.20 -9.23 4.08
CA ILE A 159 -0.15 -10.70 4.28
C ILE A 159 -1.56 -11.30 4.21
N GLU A 160 -2.52 -10.74 4.95
CA GLU A 160 -3.88 -11.28 4.98
C GLU A 160 -4.66 -11.02 3.68
N ILE A 161 -4.45 -9.88 3.00
CA ILE A 161 -5.01 -9.59 1.67
C ILE A 161 -4.58 -10.66 0.66
N LYS A 162 -3.29 -11.00 0.64
CA LYS A 162 -2.74 -12.05 -0.24
C LYS A 162 -3.25 -13.43 0.15
N LYS A 163 -3.24 -13.77 1.43
CA LYS A 163 -3.68 -15.07 1.95
C LYS A 163 -5.16 -15.35 1.69
N LYS A 164 -6.04 -14.36 1.81
CA LYS A 164 -7.46 -14.46 1.50
C LYS A 164 -7.76 -14.32 0.01
N ASP A 165 -6.76 -13.96 -0.76
CA ASP A 165 -6.89 -13.74 -2.20
C ASP A 165 -8.01 -12.73 -2.52
N ALA A 166 -8.02 -11.59 -1.80
CA ALA A 166 -9.05 -10.57 -1.91
C ALA A 166 -9.08 -9.93 -3.31
N ASP A 167 -10.28 -9.68 -3.83
CA ASP A 167 -10.52 -8.95 -5.09
C ASP A 167 -10.68 -7.46 -4.84
N ILE A 168 -11.35 -7.11 -3.74
CA ILE A 168 -11.63 -5.75 -3.33
C ILE A 168 -11.13 -5.56 -1.90
N VAL A 169 -10.38 -4.48 -1.68
CA VAL A 169 -9.84 -4.14 -0.37
C VAL A 169 -10.34 -2.76 0.05
N ILE A 170 -10.87 -2.68 1.25
CA ILE A 170 -11.31 -1.43 1.88
C ILE A 170 -10.40 -1.14 3.07
N LEU A 171 -9.83 0.07 3.12
CA LEU A 171 -8.96 0.54 4.20
C LEU A 171 -9.60 1.73 4.91
N ASP A 172 -9.96 1.56 6.18
CA ASP A 172 -10.64 2.57 7.00
C ASP A 172 -9.87 2.88 8.28
N SER A 173 -9.09 3.95 8.34
CA SER A 173 -8.74 4.97 7.36
C SER A 173 -7.24 4.94 7.04
N ILE A 174 -6.84 5.41 5.86
CA ILE A 174 -5.43 5.34 5.41
C ILE A 174 -4.45 6.03 6.39
N GLN A 175 -4.90 7.06 7.12
CA GLN A 175 -4.07 7.79 8.06
C GLN A 175 -3.73 6.99 9.33
N THR A 176 -4.42 5.89 9.60
CA THR A 176 -4.18 5.05 10.78
C THR A 176 -3.18 3.94 10.55
N PHE A 177 -2.73 3.75 9.30
CA PHE A 177 -1.79 2.69 8.96
C PHE A 177 -0.34 3.14 9.04
N PHE A 178 0.53 2.18 9.25
CA PHE A 178 1.99 2.35 9.22
C PHE A 178 2.68 1.13 8.60
N LEU A 179 3.87 1.36 8.05
CA LEU A 179 4.82 0.36 7.59
C LEU A 179 6.01 0.34 8.56
N ASN A 180 6.46 -0.85 8.96
CA ASN A 180 7.56 -1.00 9.93
C ASN A 180 8.92 -0.54 9.39
N GLU A 181 9.10 -0.45 8.08
CA GLU A 181 10.35 0.00 7.46
C GLU A 181 10.62 1.50 7.62
N PHE A 182 9.62 2.29 8.02
CA PHE A 182 9.74 3.73 8.22
C PHE A 182 9.63 4.11 9.70
N ASP A 183 10.65 4.74 10.25
CA ASP A 183 10.73 5.18 11.66
C ASP A 183 9.78 6.35 12.01
N ASN A 184 8.97 6.81 11.05
CA ASN A 184 8.04 7.91 11.24
C ASN A 184 6.83 7.47 12.07
N LYS A 185 6.29 8.40 12.86
CA LYS A 185 5.07 8.13 13.64
C LYS A 185 3.90 7.80 12.73
N GLN A 186 3.03 6.88 13.19
CA GLN A 186 1.73 6.61 12.62
C GLN A 186 0.96 7.92 12.38
N GLY A 187 0.26 8.04 11.26
CA GLY A 187 -0.48 9.26 10.89
C GLY A 187 0.39 10.42 10.38
N SER A 188 1.71 10.25 10.31
CA SER A 188 2.59 11.22 9.65
C SER A 188 2.34 11.22 8.13
N PRO A 189 2.61 12.35 7.43
CA PRO A 189 2.49 12.39 5.97
C PRO A 189 3.31 11.29 5.27
N THR A 190 4.52 11.03 5.74
CA THR A 190 5.39 9.97 5.18
C THR A 190 4.71 8.60 5.28
N GLN A 191 4.26 8.20 6.46
CA GLN A 191 3.59 6.91 6.65
C GLN A 191 2.32 6.80 5.77
N THR A 192 1.52 7.87 5.73
CA THR A 192 0.29 7.88 4.92
C THR A 192 0.58 7.69 3.43
N ILE A 193 1.61 8.38 2.91
CA ILE A 193 2.03 8.29 1.51
C ILE A 193 2.54 6.88 1.20
N GLU A 194 3.43 6.34 2.05
CA GLU A 194 4.03 5.03 1.81
C GLU A 194 2.99 3.89 1.93
N CYS A 195 2.05 3.99 2.87
CA CYS A 195 0.91 3.06 2.92
C CYS A 195 0.03 3.16 1.67
N ALA A 196 -0.20 4.37 1.13
CA ALA A 196 -0.95 4.55 -0.10
C ALA A 196 -0.19 3.99 -1.32
N ASN A 197 1.13 4.20 -1.41
CA ASN A 197 1.99 3.60 -2.44
C ASN A 197 1.90 2.06 -2.40
N LYS A 198 1.93 1.49 -1.19
CA LYS A 198 1.76 0.04 -1.00
C LYS A 198 0.41 -0.46 -1.52
N CYS A 199 -0.67 0.31 -1.34
CA CYS A 199 -1.97 -0.02 -1.91
C CYS A 199 -1.95 0.00 -3.44
N VAL A 200 -1.24 0.97 -4.05
CA VAL A 200 -1.09 1.04 -5.51
C VAL A 200 -0.31 -0.17 -6.03
N ASP A 201 0.77 -0.56 -5.36
CA ASP A 201 1.55 -1.75 -5.73
C ASP A 201 0.71 -3.03 -5.66
N LEU A 202 -0.08 -3.18 -4.59
CA LEU A 202 -0.97 -4.33 -4.42
C LEU A 202 -2.14 -4.33 -5.43
N ALA A 203 -2.66 -3.17 -5.79
CA ALA A 203 -3.72 -3.03 -6.78
C ALA A 203 -3.24 -3.46 -8.17
N LYS A 204 -2.04 -2.99 -8.55
CA LYS A 204 -1.45 -3.20 -9.89
C LYS A 204 -0.59 -4.47 -9.99
N ASN A 205 -0.61 -5.34 -8.97
CA ASN A 205 0.17 -6.58 -9.00
C ASN A 205 -0.21 -7.43 -10.22
N PRO A 206 0.77 -7.79 -11.10
CA PRO A 206 0.49 -8.55 -12.33
C PRO A 206 -0.10 -9.94 -12.07
N GLU A 207 0.22 -10.58 -10.95
CA GLU A 207 -0.32 -11.87 -10.58
C GLU A 207 -1.82 -11.81 -10.23
N LYS A 208 -2.22 -10.72 -9.59
CA LYS A 208 -3.62 -10.47 -9.25
C LYS A 208 -3.90 -8.99 -9.09
N LYS A 209 -4.65 -8.43 -10.03
CA LYS A 209 -5.18 -7.07 -9.98
C LYS A 209 -6.31 -6.98 -8.94
N ARG A 210 -6.29 -5.93 -8.10
CA ARG A 210 -7.26 -5.70 -7.04
C ARG A 210 -7.82 -4.30 -7.11
N ALA A 211 -9.07 -4.11 -6.71
CA ALA A 211 -9.62 -2.77 -6.51
C ALA A 211 -9.46 -2.35 -5.04
N PHE A 212 -8.96 -1.14 -4.81
CA PHE A 212 -8.83 -0.56 -3.46
C PHE A 212 -9.77 0.62 -3.28
N ILE A 213 -10.42 0.69 -2.12
CA ILE A 213 -11.14 1.87 -1.64
C ILE A 213 -10.51 2.27 -0.31
N MET A 214 -9.83 3.40 -0.28
CA MET A 214 -9.25 3.96 0.93
C MET A 214 -10.13 5.07 1.48
N VAL A 215 -10.34 5.10 2.79
CA VAL A 215 -10.99 6.22 3.47
C VAL A 215 -9.94 7.26 3.84
N GLY A 216 -10.20 8.50 3.46
CA GLY A 216 -9.45 9.66 3.90
C GLY A 216 -10.28 10.53 4.85
N HIS A 217 -9.68 11.01 5.95
CA HIS A 217 -10.30 12.00 6.81
C HIS A 217 -9.98 13.41 6.35
N MET A 218 -11.00 14.25 6.30
CA MET A 218 -10.86 15.69 6.08
C MET A 218 -10.74 16.41 7.42
N ASN A 219 -9.85 17.40 7.49
CA ASN A 219 -9.81 18.30 8.64
C ASN A 219 -11.03 19.26 8.63
N LYS A 220 -11.17 20.06 9.70
CA LYS A 220 -12.29 21.03 9.81
C LYS A 220 -12.31 22.09 8.71
N SER A 221 -11.18 22.36 8.05
CA SER A 221 -11.05 23.28 6.91
C SER A 221 -11.44 22.66 5.57
N GLY A 222 -11.85 21.39 5.54
CA GLY A 222 -12.23 20.70 4.30
C GLY A 222 -11.02 20.18 3.51
N GLU A 223 -9.83 20.20 4.08
CA GLU A 223 -8.60 19.70 3.47
C GLU A 223 -8.33 18.27 3.97
N MET A 224 -7.83 17.42 3.09
CA MET A 224 -7.36 16.09 3.52
C MET A 224 -6.08 16.24 4.33
N ALA A 225 -6.11 15.78 5.58
CA ALA A 225 -4.91 15.74 6.40
C ALA A 225 -3.88 14.77 5.77
N GLY A 226 -2.74 15.30 5.37
CA GLY A 226 -1.59 14.50 4.88
C GLY A 226 -1.58 14.14 3.39
N LEU A 227 -2.62 14.45 2.61
CA LEU A 227 -2.70 14.09 1.18
C LEU A 227 -2.50 15.26 0.21
N ARG A 228 -1.92 16.37 0.64
CA ARG A 228 -1.53 17.47 -0.28
C ARG A 228 -0.41 17.10 -1.26
N THR A 229 0.09 15.87 -1.22
CA THR A 229 1.26 15.39 -2.00
C THR A 229 1.00 14.11 -2.81
N LEU A 230 -0.26 13.71 -2.97
CA LEU A 230 -0.65 12.63 -3.90
C LEU A 230 -1.16 13.19 -5.22
#